data_fab9529dc939bc6a21cf4a42c545ae8c
#
_entry.id   fab9529dc939bc6a21cf4a42c545ae8c
#
_cell.length_a   1.000
_cell.length_b   1.000
_cell.length_c   1.000
_cell.angle_alpha   90.00
_cell.angle_beta   90.00
_cell.angle_gamma   90.00
#
_symmetry.space_group_name_H-M   'P 1'
#
loop_
_entity.id
_entity.type
_entity.pdbx_description
1 polymer ?
#
loop_
_entity_poly.entity_id
_entity_poly.type
_entity_poly.pdbx_seq_one_letter_code
_entity_poly.pdbx_strand_id
1 'polypeptide(L)'
;MPGRAPAPFLPDWLSTQLPFDRYMVQLSDGMQAHVMERGEGRPVVMFHGNPTWGYLYRLVAERLADQPLRLIMPDLMGLGFSDRVPAGRFTLAEHTGWMAEVLGALEIDDAIVVVQDWGGAIGVGAAAEHPGLMTGLVVLNTAITAPRPGFQPTTFHRVFSNRIIRSFAAYTGLIEKTMGRAQGDRRSITGVVRDSYLYPLRQHGNDAVVDFVAMVPNSMDHPSVEGLVRVEEFVAAFDGKAHIVWGKRDPVLWKLLGRTSRLLPQAGVTATDGGHFLQEEVPDEVASAIRTVAGL
;
A
#
# COMPACT_ATOMS: atom_id res chain seq x y z
N MET A 1 6.38 -25.01 3.76
CA MET A 1 6.21 -24.48 2.40
C MET A 1 7.59 -24.02 1.93
N PRO A 2 8.06 -24.37 0.76
CA PRO A 2 9.35 -23.92 0.26
C PRO A 2 9.30 -22.39 0.08
N GLY A 3 10.33 -21.67 0.51
CA GLY A 3 10.50 -20.23 0.33
C GLY A 3 10.09 -19.32 1.50
N ARG A 4 9.58 -19.84 2.62
CA ARG A 4 9.31 -19.04 3.82
C ARG A 4 10.45 -19.15 4.83
N ALA A 5 10.98 -18.00 5.25
CA ALA A 5 11.95 -17.89 6.33
C ALA A 5 11.32 -17.20 7.56
N PRO A 6 11.86 -17.36 8.77
CA PRO A 6 11.37 -16.65 9.95
C PRO A 6 11.45 -15.13 9.77
N ALA A 7 10.40 -14.43 10.18
CA ALA A 7 10.42 -12.96 10.22
C ALA A 7 11.34 -12.45 11.35
N PRO A 8 11.85 -11.20 11.26
CA PRO A 8 12.58 -10.55 12.32
C PRO A 8 11.79 -10.51 13.64
N PHE A 9 12.51 -10.63 14.76
CA PHE A 9 11.92 -10.54 16.10
C PHE A 9 11.34 -9.15 16.35
N LEU A 10 10.17 -9.10 16.99
CA LEU A 10 9.55 -7.85 17.46
C LEU A 10 9.64 -7.74 18.98
N PRO A 11 9.84 -6.54 19.53
CA PRO A 11 9.70 -6.33 20.97
C PRO A 11 8.25 -6.59 21.41
N ASP A 12 8.09 -7.01 22.68
CA ASP A 12 6.79 -7.43 23.23
C ASP A 12 5.68 -6.38 23.06
N TRP A 13 6.02 -5.10 23.24
CA TRP A 13 5.06 -4.00 23.11
C TRP A 13 4.49 -3.86 21.68
N LEU A 14 5.22 -4.31 20.65
CA LEU A 14 4.77 -4.29 19.26
C LEU A 14 4.13 -5.62 18.87
N SER A 15 4.73 -6.75 19.29
CA SER A 15 4.21 -8.09 18.96
C SER A 15 2.79 -8.33 19.52
N THR A 16 2.48 -7.79 20.70
CA THR A 16 1.13 -7.88 21.31
C THR A 16 0.04 -7.18 20.51
N GLN A 17 0.42 -6.24 19.62
CA GLN A 17 -0.54 -5.56 18.73
C GLN A 17 -0.76 -6.30 17.41
N LEU A 18 0.03 -7.36 17.15
CA LEU A 18 0.10 -8.05 15.86
C LEU A 18 -0.10 -9.57 16.03
N PRO A 19 -1.32 -10.02 16.30
CA PRO A 19 -1.64 -11.43 16.40
C PRO A 19 -1.72 -12.07 15.00
N PHE A 20 -0.62 -11.99 14.25
CA PHE A 20 -0.49 -12.46 12.88
C PHE A 20 0.66 -13.45 12.76
N ASP A 21 0.53 -14.42 11.86
CA ASP A 21 1.67 -15.17 11.38
C ASP A 21 2.57 -14.24 10.57
N ARG A 22 3.88 -14.31 10.82
CA ARG A 22 4.86 -13.43 10.19
C ARG A 22 6.01 -14.24 9.63
N TYR A 23 6.36 -13.97 8.37
CA TYR A 23 7.44 -14.66 7.70
C TYR A 23 8.05 -13.81 6.58
N MET A 24 9.23 -14.25 6.11
CA MET A 24 9.88 -13.68 4.94
C MET A 24 9.64 -14.58 3.74
N VAL A 25 9.35 -13.98 2.59
CA VAL A 25 9.28 -14.63 1.27
C VAL A 25 10.57 -14.34 0.53
N GLN A 26 11.29 -15.39 0.13
CA GLN A 26 12.52 -15.28 -0.66
C GLN A 26 12.15 -14.96 -2.11
N LEU A 27 12.75 -13.92 -2.67
CA LEU A 27 12.60 -13.50 -4.08
C LEU A 27 13.72 -14.06 -4.95
N SER A 28 13.51 -14.08 -6.26
CA SER A 28 14.42 -14.70 -7.24
C SER A 28 15.80 -14.01 -7.29
N ASP A 29 15.86 -12.72 -6.96
CA ASP A 29 17.09 -11.93 -6.93
C ASP A 29 17.85 -11.98 -5.59
N GLY A 30 17.38 -12.79 -4.65
CA GLY A 30 17.96 -12.96 -3.33
C GLY A 30 17.42 -12.01 -2.27
N MET A 31 16.57 -11.05 -2.61
CA MET A 31 15.89 -10.19 -1.64
C MET A 31 14.77 -10.93 -0.92
N GLN A 32 14.32 -10.40 0.21
CA GLN A 32 13.25 -10.97 1.02
C GLN A 32 12.15 -9.94 1.27
N ALA A 33 10.90 -10.35 1.05
CA ALA A 33 9.72 -9.58 1.39
C ALA A 33 9.08 -10.10 2.68
N HIS A 34 8.80 -9.21 3.63
CA HIS A 34 8.06 -9.55 4.84
C HIS A 34 6.56 -9.62 4.55
N VAL A 35 5.92 -10.61 5.14
CA VAL A 35 4.47 -10.81 5.03
C VAL A 35 3.89 -11.07 6.40
N MET A 36 2.77 -10.42 6.70
CA MET A 36 1.87 -10.79 7.80
C MET A 36 0.64 -11.49 7.23
N GLU A 37 0.17 -12.53 7.91
CA GLU A 37 -0.95 -13.34 7.46
C GLU A 37 -1.85 -13.74 8.63
N ARG A 38 -3.17 -13.81 8.37
CA ARG A 38 -4.15 -14.29 9.35
C ARG A 38 -5.38 -14.89 8.67
N GLY A 39 -5.92 -15.96 9.28
CA GLY A 39 -7.15 -16.61 8.85
C GLY A 39 -6.95 -17.54 7.67
N GLU A 40 -8.05 -18.18 7.27
CA GLU A 40 -8.11 -19.16 6.19
C GLU A 40 -9.33 -18.87 5.29
N GLY A 41 -9.27 -19.26 4.03
CA GLY A 41 -10.34 -19.07 3.06
C GLY A 41 -9.91 -18.22 1.88
N ARG A 42 -10.83 -17.41 1.32
CA ARG A 42 -10.56 -16.59 0.14
C ARG A 42 -9.47 -15.55 0.42
N PRO A 43 -8.44 -15.47 -0.44
CA PRO A 43 -7.36 -14.50 -0.23
C PRO A 43 -7.83 -13.05 -0.33
N VAL A 44 -7.38 -12.22 0.62
CA VAL A 44 -7.50 -10.76 0.62
C VAL A 44 -6.10 -10.20 0.77
N VAL A 45 -5.52 -9.69 -0.31
CA VAL A 45 -4.16 -9.13 -0.29
C VAL A 45 -4.26 -7.62 -0.13
N MET A 46 -3.68 -7.10 0.94
CA MET A 46 -3.80 -5.70 1.35
C MET A 46 -2.45 -4.98 1.21
N PHE A 47 -2.31 -4.18 0.15
CA PHE A 47 -1.09 -3.42 -0.14
C PHE A 47 -1.15 -2.03 0.48
N HIS A 48 -0.24 -1.76 1.40
CA HIS A 48 -0.03 -0.46 2.03
C HIS A 48 0.75 0.50 1.12
N GLY A 49 0.95 1.73 1.57
CA GLY A 49 1.78 2.71 0.88
C GLY A 49 2.85 3.34 1.76
N ASN A 50 3.37 4.46 1.30
CA ASN A 50 4.45 5.20 1.95
C ASN A 50 3.91 6.17 3.02
N PRO A 51 4.50 6.26 4.21
CA PRO A 51 5.65 5.54 4.77
C PRO A 51 5.25 4.43 5.74
N THR A 52 4.18 3.69 5.43
CA THR A 52 3.61 2.67 6.31
C THR A 52 4.19 1.27 6.04
N TRP A 53 3.62 0.26 6.68
CA TRP A 53 3.87 -1.15 6.47
C TRP A 53 2.62 -1.95 6.83
N GLY A 54 2.63 -3.26 6.75
CA GLY A 54 1.45 -4.11 6.98
C GLY A 54 0.68 -3.81 8.27
N TYR A 55 1.32 -3.23 9.28
CA TYR A 55 0.69 -2.74 10.51
C TYR A 55 -0.53 -1.85 10.25
N LEU A 56 -0.55 -1.11 9.15
CA LEU A 56 -1.65 -0.25 8.74
C LEU A 56 -2.99 -0.99 8.71
N TYR A 57 -2.97 -2.25 8.32
CA TYR A 57 -4.19 -3.04 8.17
C TYR A 57 -4.63 -3.83 9.41
N ARG A 58 -3.91 -3.73 10.55
CA ARG A 58 -4.22 -4.51 11.77
C ARG A 58 -5.65 -4.35 12.26
N LEU A 59 -6.17 -3.11 12.27
CA LEU A 59 -7.55 -2.82 12.72
C LEU A 59 -8.59 -3.35 11.74
N VAL A 60 -8.32 -3.29 10.44
CA VAL A 60 -9.18 -3.88 9.41
C VAL A 60 -9.19 -5.40 9.54
N ALA A 61 -8.02 -6.01 9.71
CA ALA A 61 -7.90 -7.45 9.90
C ALA A 61 -8.59 -7.94 11.18
N GLU A 62 -8.61 -7.13 12.24
CA GLU A 62 -9.38 -7.43 13.45
C GLU A 62 -10.90 -7.48 13.18
N ARG A 63 -11.44 -6.54 12.36
CA ARG A 63 -12.87 -6.51 11.96
C ARG A 63 -13.27 -7.64 11.01
N LEU A 64 -12.30 -8.33 10.44
CA LEU A 64 -12.52 -9.45 9.52
C LEU A 64 -12.13 -10.81 10.12
N ALA A 65 -11.78 -10.85 11.40
CA ALA A 65 -11.19 -12.02 12.05
C ALA A 65 -12.10 -13.26 12.10
N ASP A 66 -13.41 -13.06 12.04
CA ASP A 66 -14.47 -14.08 12.06
C ASP A 66 -14.94 -14.49 10.66
N GLN A 67 -14.38 -13.89 9.62
CA GLN A 67 -14.77 -14.15 8.23
C GLN A 67 -13.92 -15.28 7.61
N PRO A 68 -14.47 -16.04 6.65
CA PRO A 68 -13.73 -17.09 5.93
C PRO A 68 -12.77 -16.46 4.90
N LEU A 69 -11.83 -15.65 5.38
CA LEU A 69 -10.88 -14.89 4.58
C LEU A 69 -9.45 -15.15 5.05
N ARG A 70 -8.55 -15.34 4.10
CA ARG A 70 -7.11 -15.37 4.30
C ARG A 70 -6.56 -13.96 4.06
N LEU A 71 -6.26 -13.23 5.14
CA LEU A 71 -5.80 -11.86 5.12
C LEU A 71 -4.28 -11.81 4.98
N ILE A 72 -3.76 -11.20 3.92
CA ILE A 72 -2.34 -11.19 3.56
C ILE A 72 -1.89 -9.74 3.42
N MET A 73 -0.89 -9.34 4.19
CA MET A 73 -0.37 -7.98 4.27
C MET A 73 1.13 -7.99 3.99
N PRO A 74 1.55 -7.96 2.72
CA PRO A 74 2.98 -7.85 2.38
C PRO A 74 3.48 -6.43 2.67
N ASP A 75 4.70 -6.32 3.18
CA ASP A 75 5.41 -5.05 3.24
C ASP A 75 6.05 -4.75 1.88
N LEU A 76 5.84 -3.55 1.37
CA LEU A 76 6.51 -3.09 0.15
C LEU A 76 8.03 -3.04 0.37
N MET A 77 8.82 -3.36 -0.66
CA MET A 77 10.27 -3.37 -0.56
C MET A 77 10.81 -2.01 -0.10
N GLY A 78 11.74 -2.04 0.84
CA GLY A 78 12.29 -0.86 1.49
C GLY A 78 11.48 -0.30 2.66
N LEU A 79 10.25 -0.80 2.88
CA LEU A 79 9.38 -0.41 4.00
C LEU A 79 9.11 -1.62 4.91
N GLY A 80 8.63 -1.34 6.14
CA GLY A 80 8.38 -2.38 7.12
C GLY A 80 9.63 -3.20 7.41
N PHE A 81 9.48 -4.50 7.30
CA PHE A 81 10.56 -5.47 7.52
C PHE A 81 11.03 -6.16 6.22
N SER A 82 10.53 -5.71 5.05
CA SER A 82 11.09 -6.11 3.76
C SER A 82 12.46 -5.53 3.54
N ASP A 83 13.30 -6.21 2.75
CA ASP A 83 14.67 -5.80 2.49
C ASP A 83 14.76 -4.39 1.90
N ARG A 84 15.90 -3.74 2.15
CA ARG A 84 16.24 -2.45 1.58
C ARG A 84 16.50 -2.58 0.08
N VAL A 85 15.95 -1.63 -0.66
CA VAL A 85 16.12 -1.61 -2.12
C VAL A 85 17.53 -1.12 -2.47
N PRO A 86 18.31 -1.87 -3.27
CA PRO A 86 19.62 -1.43 -3.73
C PRO A 86 19.56 -0.13 -4.55
N ALA A 87 20.61 0.66 -4.49
CA ALA A 87 20.72 1.89 -5.27
C ALA A 87 20.48 1.63 -6.76
N GLY A 88 19.67 2.47 -7.39
CA GLY A 88 19.32 2.39 -8.81
C GLY A 88 18.18 1.44 -9.16
N ARG A 89 17.69 0.64 -8.20
CA ARG A 89 16.56 -0.27 -8.41
C ARG A 89 15.23 0.26 -7.87
N PHE A 90 15.17 1.46 -7.34
CA PHE A 90 13.95 2.04 -6.76
C PHE A 90 13.04 2.59 -7.86
N THR A 91 12.32 1.71 -8.53
CA THR A 91 11.41 2.04 -9.63
C THR A 91 10.06 1.34 -9.47
N LEU A 92 9.00 1.89 -10.08
CA LEU A 92 7.67 1.27 -10.06
C LEU A 92 7.71 -0.14 -10.66
N ALA A 93 8.46 -0.35 -11.73
CA ALA A 93 8.58 -1.65 -12.39
C ALA A 93 9.21 -2.71 -11.46
N GLU A 94 10.31 -2.37 -10.77
CA GLU A 94 10.96 -3.27 -9.82
C GLU A 94 10.01 -3.61 -8.65
N HIS A 95 9.36 -2.61 -8.05
CA HIS A 95 8.39 -2.84 -6.96
C HIS A 95 7.22 -3.72 -7.40
N THR A 96 6.71 -3.51 -8.61
CA THR A 96 5.65 -4.34 -9.20
C THR A 96 6.13 -5.79 -9.37
N GLY A 97 7.32 -5.99 -9.93
CA GLY A 97 7.91 -7.32 -10.13
C GLY A 97 8.11 -8.08 -8.82
N TRP A 98 8.69 -7.44 -7.79
CA TRP A 98 8.86 -8.07 -6.48
C TRP A 98 7.53 -8.49 -5.84
N MET A 99 6.51 -7.64 -5.91
CA MET A 99 5.20 -8.00 -5.35
C MET A 99 4.49 -9.07 -6.19
N ALA A 100 4.71 -9.11 -7.50
CA ALA A 100 4.23 -10.22 -8.33
C ALA A 100 4.90 -11.55 -7.94
N GLU A 101 6.22 -11.56 -7.68
CA GLU A 101 6.91 -12.73 -7.17
C GLU A 101 6.36 -13.18 -5.80
N VAL A 102 6.04 -12.23 -4.89
CA VAL A 102 5.39 -12.54 -3.61
C VAL A 102 4.05 -13.23 -3.83
N LEU A 103 3.19 -12.70 -4.71
CA LEU A 103 1.89 -13.30 -5.02
C LEU A 103 2.04 -14.72 -5.57
N GLY A 104 2.99 -14.92 -6.49
CA GLY A 104 3.29 -16.25 -7.04
C GLY A 104 3.83 -17.23 -6.00
N ALA A 105 4.76 -16.80 -5.14
CA ALA A 105 5.34 -17.63 -4.08
C ALA A 105 4.34 -18.03 -2.99
N LEU A 106 3.28 -17.23 -2.80
CA LEU A 106 2.18 -17.52 -1.88
C LEU A 106 1.03 -18.31 -2.53
N GLU A 107 1.19 -18.64 -3.83
CA GLU A 107 0.20 -19.39 -4.61
C GLU A 107 -1.19 -18.74 -4.53
N ILE A 108 -1.21 -17.39 -4.73
CA ILE A 108 -2.43 -16.60 -4.65
C ILE A 108 -3.20 -16.71 -5.97
N ASP A 109 -4.45 -17.11 -5.86
CA ASP A 109 -5.45 -17.07 -6.92
C ASP A 109 -6.81 -16.56 -6.36
N ASP A 110 -7.75 -16.19 -7.19
CA ASP A 110 -9.10 -15.70 -6.79
C ASP A 110 -9.07 -14.70 -5.63
N ALA A 111 -8.20 -13.70 -5.71
CA ALA A 111 -7.98 -12.77 -4.63
C ALA A 111 -8.83 -11.49 -4.72
N ILE A 112 -9.19 -10.97 -3.55
CA ILE A 112 -9.58 -9.57 -3.39
C ILE A 112 -8.31 -8.77 -3.15
N VAL A 113 -8.03 -7.80 -4.00
CA VAL A 113 -6.88 -6.89 -3.86
C VAL A 113 -7.35 -5.58 -3.23
N VAL A 114 -6.74 -5.22 -2.09
CA VAL A 114 -7.03 -3.99 -1.35
C VAL A 114 -5.81 -3.09 -1.44
N VAL A 115 -5.99 -1.85 -1.89
CA VAL A 115 -4.87 -0.98 -2.23
C VAL A 115 -5.01 0.42 -1.64
N GLN A 116 -3.90 0.96 -1.12
CA GLN A 116 -3.80 2.31 -0.56
C GLN A 116 -2.48 2.96 -1.00
N ASP A 117 -2.47 4.25 -1.34
CA ASP A 117 -1.30 5.04 -1.74
C ASP A 117 -0.47 4.32 -2.82
N TRP A 118 0.84 4.08 -2.64
CA TRP A 118 1.68 3.32 -3.58
C TRP A 118 1.24 1.86 -3.75
N GLY A 119 0.56 1.29 -2.76
CA GLY A 119 -0.05 -0.02 -2.90
C GLY A 119 -1.02 -0.12 -4.07
N GLY A 120 -1.60 1.01 -4.52
CA GLY A 120 -2.43 1.04 -5.72
C GLY A 120 -1.68 0.71 -7.00
N ALA A 121 -0.65 1.48 -7.31
CA ALA A 121 0.14 1.26 -8.51
C ALA A 121 0.91 -0.07 -8.47
N ILE A 122 1.49 -0.40 -7.31
CA ILE A 122 2.32 -1.59 -7.15
C ILE A 122 1.46 -2.85 -7.05
N GLY A 123 0.44 -2.86 -6.17
CA GLY A 123 -0.38 -4.05 -5.92
C GLY A 123 -1.26 -4.43 -7.12
N VAL A 124 -1.88 -3.44 -7.77
CA VAL A 124 -2.63 -3.68 -9.01
C VAL A 124 -1.70 -4.11 -10.15
N GLY A 125 -0.53 -3.46 -10.27
CA GLY A 125 0.48 -3.85 -11.25
C GLY A 125 0.94 -5.29 -11.04
N ALA A 126 1.23 -5.68 -9.80
CA ALA A 126 1.60 -7.05 -9.45
C ALA A 126 0.49 -8.07 -9.77
N ALA A 127 -0.76 -7.73 -9.48
CA ALA A 127 -1.89 -8.59 -9.81
C ALA A 127 -2.09 -8.75 -11.33
N ALA A 128 -1.75 -7.72 -12.11
CA ALA A 128 -1.84 -7.76 -13.58
C ALA A 128 -0.83 -8.73 -14.22
N GLU A 129 0.29 -9.03 -13.54
CA GLU A 129 1.25 -10.06 -13.99
C GLU A 129 0.73 -11.50 -13.81
N HIS A 130 -0.40 -11.67 -13.08
CA HIS A 130 -1.05 -12.97 -12.83
C HIS A 130 -2.49 -12.96 -13.37
N PRO A 131 -2.72 -13.31 -14.63
CA PRO A 131 -4.05 -13.30 -15.24
C PRO A 131 -5.07 -14.10 -14.41
N GLY A 132 -6.19 -13.48 -14.07
CA GLY A 132 -7.27 -14.11 -13.29
C GLY A 132 -7.07 -14.06 -11.76
N LEU A 133 -5.92 -13.62 -11.25
CA LEU A 133 -5.69 -13.52 -9.81
C LEU A 133 -6.65 -12.54 -9.14
N MET A 134 -6.80 -11.34 -9.68
CA MET A 134 -7.65 -10.30 -9.09
C MET A 134 -9.11 -10.47 -9.54
N THR A 135 -9.95 -10.92 -8.63
CA THR A 135 -11.41 -11.13 -8.86
C THR A 135 -12.28 -10.17 -8.06
N GLY A 136 -11.66 -9.40 -7.15
CA GLY A 136 -12.26 -8.30 -6.42
C GLY A 136 -11.26 -7.17 -6.17
N LEU A 137 -11.74 -5.93 -6.10
CA LEU A 137 -10.89 -4.75 -5.89
C LEU A 137 -11.49 -3.79 -4.86
N VAL A 138 -10.71 -3.44 -3.83
CA VAL A 138 -11.04 -2.37 -2.88
C VAL A 138 -10.00 -1.27 -2.98
N VAL A 139 -10.45 -0.07 -3.30
CA VAL A 139 -9.57 1.09 -3.57
C VAL A 139 -9.68 2.11 -2.44
N LEU A 140 -8.57 2.39 -1.78
CA LEU A 140 -8.46 3.34 -0.66
C LEU A 140 -7.48 4.44 -1.05
N ASN A 141 -7.85 5.69 -0.97
CA ASN A 141 -6.96 6.87 -1.21
C ASN A 141 -5.65 6.54 -1.93
N THR A 142 -5.71 6.28 -3.22
CA THR A 142 -4.57 5.86 -4.04
C THR A 142 -4.60 6.47 -5.44
N ALA A 143 -3.50 6.33 -6.18
CA ALA A 143 -3.41 6.71 -7.59
C ALA A 143 -3.28 5.44 -8.46
N ILE A 144 -4.40 5.00 -9.05
CA ILE A 144 -4.48 3.94 -10.07
C ILE A 144 -4.70 4.51 -11.47
N THR A 145 -4.33 5.76 -11.67
CA THR A 145 -4.52 6.48 -12.94
C THR A 145 -3.23 7.19 -13.32
N ALA A 146 -2.86 7.16 -14.60
CA ALA A 146 -1.68 7.83 -15.12
C ALA A 146 -1.88 9.36 -15.22
N PRO A 147 -0.84 10.18 -15.11
CA PRO A 147 -0.94 11.60 -15.40
C PRO A 147 -1.42 11.84 -16.83
N ARG A 148 -2.01 13.01 -17.09
CA ARG A 148 -2.49 13.43 -18.42
C ARG A 148 -1.63 14.56 -18.97
N PRO A 149 -1.60 14.79 -20.31
CA PRO A 149 -0.95 15.96 -20.87
C PRO A 149 -1.40 17.25 -20.16
N GLY A 150 -0.44 18.09 -19.80
CA GLY A 150 -0.69 19.29 -18.99
C GLY A 150 -0.70 19.06 -17.47
N PHE A 151 -0.44 17.83 -17.01
CA PHE A 151 -0.25 17.53 -15.58
C PHE A 151 0.82 18.46 -14.98
N GLN A 152 0.50 18.99 -13.80
CA GLN A 152 1.43 19.78 -13.00
C GLN A 152 1.68 19.07 -11.66
N PRO A 153 2.92 18.77 -11.32
CA PRO A 153 3.26 18.19 -10.02
C PRO A 153 2.91 19.19 -8.91
N THR A 154 2.47 18.66 -7.76
CA THR A 154 2.21 19.54 -6.59
C THR A 154 3.50 20.22 -6.13
N THR A 155 3.35 21.31 -5.37
CA THR A 155 4.52 22.01 -4.79
C THR A 155 5.36 21.06 -3.91
N PHE A 156 4.71 20.16 -3.18
CA PHE A 156 5.37 19.12 -2.41
C PHE A 156 6.28 18.26 -3.30
N HIS A 157 5.76 17.68 -4.38
CA HIS A 157 6.55 16.84 -5.29
C HIS A 157 7.68 17.62 -5.98
N ARG A 158 7.46 18.90 -6.35
CA ARG A 158 8.52 19.74 -6.91
C ARG A 158 9.65 20.00 -5.92
N VAL A 159 9.33 20.24 -4.66
CA VAL A 159 10.33 20.44 -3.59
C VAL A 159 11.14 19.17 -3.37
N PHE A 160 10.46 18.02 -3.24
CA PHE A 160 11.10 16.73 -3.02
C PHE A 160 11.74 16.11 -4.28
N SER A 161 11.59 16.70 -5.46
CA SER A 161 12.42 16.38 -6.64
C SER A 161 13.88 16.79 -6.43
N ASN A 162 14.15 17.75 -5.54
CA ASN A 162 15.51 18.18 -5.21
C ASN A 162 16.21 17.15 -4.32
N ARG A 163 17.36 16.62 -4.79
CA ARG A 163 18.12 15.57 -4.10
C ARG A 163 18.61 15.98 -2.70
N ILE A 164 19.01 17.24 -2.52
CA ILE A 164 19.50 17.75 -1.22
C ILE A 164 18.36 17.78 -0.22
N ILE A 165 17.18 18.25 -0.63
CA ILE A 165 15.99 18.29 0.22
C ILE A 165 15.57 16.87 0.62
N ARG A 166 15.59 15.92 -0.33
CA ARG A 166 15.31 14.51 -0.02
C ARG A 166 16.27 13.93 1.00
N SER A 167 17.58 14.13 0.81
CA SER A 167 18.59 13.64 1.76
C SER A 167 18.40 14.24 3.14
N PHE A 168 18.07 15.53 3.24
CA PHE A 168 17.73 16.16 4.50
C PHE A 168 16.47 15.59 5.13
N ALA A 169 15.41 15.35 4.36
CA ALA A 169 14.17 14.76 4.83
C ALA A 169 14.39 13.31 5.31
N ALA A 170 15.17 12.50 4.59
CA ALA A 170 15.55 11.15 5.01
C ALA A 170 16.31 11.18 6.34
N TYR A 171 17.32 12.07 6.45
CA TYR A 171 18.11 12.22 7.68
C TYR A 171 17.27 12.64 8.89
N THR A 172 16.32 13.55 8.69
CA THR A 172 15.49 14.08 9.78
C THR A 172 14.27 13.25 10.10
N GLY A 173 13.87 12.34 9.21
CA GLY A 173 12.60 11.63 9.33
C GLY A 173 11.40 12.58 9.25
N LEU A 174 11.45 13.57 8.36
CA LEU A 174 10.44 14.63 8.30
C LEU A 174 9.08 14.10 7.85
N ILE A 175 9.06 13.21 6.86
CA ILE A 175 7.81 12.70 6.26
C ILE A 175 7.08 11.83 7.26
N GLU A 176 7.73 10.79 7.75
CA GLU A 176 7.14 9.83 8.68
C GLU A 176 6.77 10.46 10.03
N LYS A 177 7.53 11.45 10.51
CA LYS A 177 7.19 12.18 11.75
C LYS A 177 5.96 13.07 11.60
N THR A 178 5.56 13.38 10.37
CA THR A 178 4.42 14.26 10.08
C THR A 178 3.17 13.50 9.59
N MET A 179 3.18 12.16 9.60
CA MET A 179 2.05 11.32 9.16
C MET A 179 0.70 11.75 9.75
N GLY A 180 0.64 12.07 11.04
CA GLY A 180 -0.59 12.51 11.69
C GLY A 180 -1.18 13.80 11.10
N ARG A 181 -0.42 14.59 10.34
CA ARG A 181 -0.93 15.79 9.64
C ARG A 181 -1.73 15.45 8.38
N ALA A 182 -1.57 14.23 7.86
CA ALA A 182 -2.32 13.72 6.73
C ALA A 182 -3.66 13.09 7.12
N GLN A 183 -3.96 13.04 8.42
CA GLN A 183 -5.17 12.45 8.98
C GLN A 183 -6.29 13.47 9.17
N GLY A 184 -7.53 12.98 9.12
CA GLY A 184 -8.73 13.75 9.49
C GLY A 184 -8.76 14.00 10.99
N ASP A 185 -8.49 12.99 11.83
CA ASP A 185 -8.17 13.13 13.24
C ASP A 185 -6.67 12.93 13.47
N ARG A 186 -5.97 14.03 13.76
CA ARG A 186 -4.51 14.01 13.98
C ARG A 186 -4.07 13.15 15.17
N ARG A 187 -5.02 12.72 16.03
CA ARG A 187 -4.73 11.86 17.19
C ARG A 187 -4.71 10.38 16.81
N SER A 188 -5.21 9.99 15.64
CA SER A 188 -5.24 8.60 15.18
C SER A 188 -3.84 7.98 15.08
N ILE A 189 -2.82 8.78 14.76
CA ILE A 189 -1.44 8.33 14.68
C ILE A 189 -0.59 9.07 15.73
N THR A 190 -0.74 8.66 16.99
CA THR A 190 0.03 9.21 18.13
C THR A 190 0.49 8.08 19.07
N GLY A 191 1.36 8.39 20.02
CA GLY A 191 1.83 7.43 21.03
C GLY A 191 2.35 6.14 20.41
N VAL A 192 1.89 5.00 20.92
CA VAL A 192 2.32 3.67 20.49
C VAL A 192 2.03 3.39 19.01
N VAL A 193 0.94 3.91 18.45
CA VAL A 193 0.62 3.75 17.01
C VAL A 193 1.70 4.39 16.15
N ARG A 194 2.08 5.64 16.46
CA ARG A 194 3.17 6.32 15.76
C ARG A 194 4.49 5.58 15.94
N ASP A 195 4.79 5.12 17.16
CA ASP A 195 6.04 4.41 17.43
C ASP A 195 6.10 3.08 16.70
N SER A 196 4.96 2.39 16.49
CA SER A 196 4.86 1.18 15.68
C SER A 196 5.19 1.43 14.20
N TYR A 197 4.73 2.54 13.63
CA TYR A 197 5.11 2.93 12.26
C TYR A 197 6.60 3.28 12.15
N LEU A 198 7.14 3.97 13.15
CA LEU A 198 8.54 4.40 13.14
C LEU A 198 9.53 3.27 13.50
N TYR A 199 9.07 2.17 14.10
CA TYR A 199 9.96 1.13 14.58
C TYR A 199 10.83 0.52 13.48
N PRO A 200 10.29 0.00 12.36
CA PRO A 200 11.13 -0.54 11.29
C PRO A 200 12.01 0.54 10.63
N LEU A 201 11.52 1.76 10.49
CA LEU A 201 12.33 2.86 9.92
C LEU A 201 13.52 3.23 10.80
N ARG A 202 13.40 3.12 12.13
CA ARG A 202 14.53 3.30 13.06
C ARG A 202 15.59 2.18 12.92
N GLN A 203 15.19 0.97 12.46
CA GLN A 203 16.10 -0.15 12.22
C GLN A 203 16.78 -0.05 10.85
N HIS A 204 16.04 0.36 9.83
CA HIS A 204 16.45 0.27 8.43
C HIS A 204 16.78 1.62 7.78
N GLY A 205 16.42 2.75 8.40
CA GLY A 205 16.58 4.11 7.85
C GLY A 205 15.39 4.55 7.01
N ASN A 206 15.41 5.82 6.58
CA ASN A 206 14.27 6.50 5.96
C ASN A 206 14.47 6.74 4.45
N ASP A 207 15.50 6.16 3.83
CA ASP A 207 15.82 6.42 2.42
C ASP A 207 14.66 6.01 1.51
N ALA A 208 14.07 4.83 1.74
CA ALA A 208 12.93 4.36 0.96
C ALA A 208 11.74 5.32 1.01
N VAL A 209 11.48 5.96 2.16
CA VAL A 209 10.38 6.92 2.31
C VAL A 209 10.50 8.07 1.32
N VAL A 210 11.69 8.64 1.15
CA VAL A 210 11.92 9.75 0.21
C VAL A 210 12.05 9.29 -1.22
N ASP A 211 12.51 8.05 -1.45
CA ASP A 211 12.58 7.46 -2.78
C ASP A 211 11.18 7.14 -3.32
N PHE A 212 10.23 6.70 -2.49
CA PHE A 212 8.82 6.62 -2.86
C PHE A 212 8.25 7.98 -3.29
N VAL A 213 8.59 9.07 -2.62
CA VAL A 213 8.19 10.41 -3.07
C VAL A 213 8.81 10.76 -4.42
N ALA A 214 10.06 10.33 -4.66
CA ALA A 214 10.73 10.57 -5.93
C ALA A 214 10.14 9.76 -7.09
N MET A 215 9.49 8.63 -6.83
CA MET A 215 8.78 7.85 -7.85
C MET A 215 7.48 8.52 -8.35
N VAL A 216 6.95 9.53 -7.65
CA VAL A 216 5.78 10.26 -8.13
C VAL A 216 6.13 11.04 -9.42
N PRO A 217 5.39 10.86 -10.53
CA PRO A 217 5.66 11.57 -11.76
C PRO A 217 5.71 13.09 -11.59
N ASN A 218 6.76 13.71 -12.06
CA ASN A 218 6.94 15.17 -12.14
C ASN A 218 6.87 15.68 -13.58
N SER A 219 6.85 14.79 -14.57
CA SER A 219 6.68 15.05 -15.99
C SER A 219 6.03 13.85 -16.67
N MET A 220 5.64 13.98 -17.92
CA MET A 220 5.12 12.87 -18.72
C MET A 220 6.19 11.84 -19.09
N ASP A 221 7.47 12.25 -19.08
CA ASP A 221 8.61 11.37 -19.38
C ASP A 221 9.16 10.65 -18.13
N HIS A 222 8.49 10.80 -16.99
CA HIS A 222 8.92 10.15 -15.75
C HIS A 222 8.79 8.61 -15.86
N PRO A 223 9.78 7.82 -15.40
CA PRO A 223 9.78 6.35 -15.56
C PRO A 223 8.53 5.64 -15.02
N SER A 224 7.89 6.20 -13.98
CA SER A 224 6.67 5.62 -13.41
C SER A 224 5.44 5.79 -14.31
N VAL A 225 5.46 6.66 -15.33
CA VAL A 225 4.27 6.96 -16.16
C VAL A 225 3.82 5.73 -16.93
N GLU A 226 4.75 4.99 -17.53
CA GLU A 226 4.43 3.78 -18.28
C GLU A 226 3.75 2.72 -17.40
N GLY A 227 4.28 2.47 -16.19
CA GLY A 227 3.66 1.54 -15.24
C GLY A 227 2.27 1.99 -14.81
N LEU A 228 2.07 3.30 -14.57
CA LEU A 228 0.76 3.85 -14.22
C LEU A 228 -0.24 3.75 -15.39
N VAL A 229 0.21 3.85 -16.64
CA VAL A 229 -0.65 3.64 -17.81
C VAL A 229 -1.13 2.18 -17.86
N ARG A 230 -0.22 1.22 -17.69
CA ARG A 230 -0.59 -0.22 -17.62
C ARG A 230 -1.57 -0.51 -16.50
N VAL A 231 -1.37 0.06 -15.31
CA VAL A 231 -2.30 -0.08 -14.19
C VAL A 231 -3.67 0.50 -14.53
N GLU A 232 -3.73 1.69 -15.11
CA GLU A 232 -4.99 2.32 -15.51
C GLU A 232 -5.74 1.49 -16.57
N GLU A 233 -5.03 0.97 -17.57
CA GLU A 233 -5.61 0.11 -18.60
C GLU A 233 -6.14 -1.22 -18.02
N PHE A 234 -5.39 -1.85 -17.12
CA PHE A 234 -5.81 -3.06 -16.45
C PHE A 234 -7.07 -2.83 -15.60
N VAL A 235 -7.10 -1.74 -14.81
CA VAL A 235 -8.28 -1.38 -14.01
C VAL A 235 -9.47 -1.00 -14.89
N ALA A 236 -9.25 -0.32 -16.01
CA ALA A 236 -10.32 0.03 -16.96
C ALA A 236 -10.98 -1.21 -17.60
N ALA A 237 -10.23 -2.29 -17.75
CA ALA A 237 -10.72 -3.57 -18.27
C ALA A 237 -11.32 -4.48 -17.17
N PHE A 238 -11.21 -4.09 -15.90
CA PHE A 238 -11.69 -4.90 -14.77
C PHE A 238 -13.21 -4.81 -14.63
N ASP A 239 -13.89 -5.95 -14.75
CA ASP A 239 -15.34 -6.10 -14.65
C ASP A 239 -15.81 -6.78 -13.35
N GLY A 240 -14.88 -7.17 -12.49
CA GLY A 240 -15.17 -7.79 -11.20
C GLY A 240 -15.80 -6.82 -10.18
N LYS A 241 -16.18 -7.38 -9.02
CA LYS A 241 -16.72 -6.57 -7.91
C LYS A 241 -15.67 -5.57 -7.41
N ALA A 242 -16.06 -4.31 -7.28
CA ALA A 242 -15.18 -3.27 -6.76
C ALA A 242 -15.89 -2.37 -5.75
N HIS A 243 -15.12 -1.83 -4.80
CA HIS A 243 -15.58 -0.81 -3.87
C HIS A 243 -14.49 0.24 -3.61
N ILE A 244 -14.89 1.50 -3.56
CA ILE A 244 -14.01 2.63 -3.28
C ILE A 244 -14.35 3.18 -1.91
N VAL A 245 -13.39 3.19 -0.97
CA VAL A 245 -13.52 3.91 0.30
C VAL A 245 -12.56 5.10 0.27
N TRP A 246 -13.09 6.30 0.47
CA TRP A 246 -12.29 7.51 0.25
C TRP A 246 -12.39 8.52 1.37
N GLY A 247 -11.24 8.92 1.91
CA GLY A 247 -11.11 9.99 2.89
C GLY A 247 -11.08 11.36 2.23
N LYS A 248 -12.11 12.17 2.46
CA LYS A 248 -12.22 13.52 1.89
C LYS A 248 -11.22 14.52 2.48
N ARG A 249 -10.67 14.24 3.67
CA ARG A 249 -9.68 15.09 4.34
C ARG A 249 -8.22 14.71 4.02
N ASP A 250 -8.00 13.76 3.10
CA ASP A 250 -6.67 13.43 2.61
C ASP A 250 -6.05 14.64 1.86
N PRO A 251 -4.98 15.26 2.36
CA PRO A 251 -4.37 16.41 1.70
C PRO A 251 -3.62 16.05 0.43
N VAL A 252 -3.34 14.76 0.20
CA VAL A 252 -2.50 14.27 -0.90
C VAL A 252 -3.34 13.86 -2.11
N LEU A 253 -4.35 13.00 -1.90
CA LEU A 253 -5.04 12.28 -2.98
C LEU A 253 -6.54 12.60 -3.09
N TRP A 254 -7.11 13.44 -2.22
CA TRP A 254 -8.56 13.69 -2.19
C TRP A 254 -9.19 14.02 -3.56
N LYS A 255 -8.44 14.72 -4.44
CA LYS A 255 -8.90 15.12 -5.78
C LYS A 255 -9.06 13.97 -6.74
N LEU A 256 -8.46 12.81 -6.46
CA LEU A 256 -8.49 11.67 -7.37
C LEU A 256 -9.78 10.86 -7.29
N LEU A 257 -10.61 11.01 -6.24
CA LEU A 257 -11.87 10.26 -6.10
C LEU A 257 -12.71 10.26 -7.38
N GLY A 258 -12.98 11.46 -7.93
CA GLY A 258 -13.83 11.57 -9.12
C GLY A 258 -13.24 10.93 -10.38
N ARG A 259 -11.91 10.83 -10.47
CA ARG A 259 -11.24 10.12 -11.56
C ARG A 259 -11.27 8.60 -11.35
N THR A 260 -11.01 8.15 -10.13
CA THR A 260 -11.09 6.75 -9.72
C THR A 260 -12.50 6.19 -9.93
N SER A 261 -13.55 6.93 -9.52
CA SER A 261 -14.94 6.52 -9.71
C SER A 261 -15.35 6.44 -11.19
N ARG A 262 -14.79 7.28 -12.06
CA ARG A 262 -15.03 7.16 -13.51
C ARG A 262 -14.32 5.97 -14.14
N LEU A 263 -13.19 5.57 -13.58
CA LEU A 263 -12.43 4.40 -14.04
C LEU A 263 -13.11 3.08 -13.66
N LEU A 264 -13.80 3.07 -12.51
CA LEU A 264 -14.53 1.91 -11.95
C LEU A 264 -16.01 2.26 -11.79
N PRO A 265 -16.79 2.40 -12.89
CA PRO A 265 -18.18 2.84 -12.82
C PRO A 265 -19.09 1.84 -12.11
N GLN A 266 -18.70 0.56 -12.03
CA GLN A 266 -19.42 -0.50 -11.32
C GLN A 266 -19.15 -0.50 -9.80
N ALA A 267 -18.15 0.24 -9.32
CA ALA A 267 -17.77 0.20 -7.91
C ALA A 267 -18.77 0.93 -7.00
N GLY A 268 -19.11 0.33 -5.88
CA GLY A 268 -19.69 1.07 -4.76
C GLY A 268 -18.71 2.14 -4.24
N VAL A 269 -19.24 3.28 -3.74
CA VAL A 269 -18.41 4.37 -3.23
C VAL A 269 -18.83 4.75 -1.82
N THR A 270 -17.90 4.68 -0.86
CA THR A 270 -18.05 5.15 0.50
C THR A 270 -17.09 6.33 0.74
N ALA A 271 -17.60 7.56 0.75
CA ALA A 271 -16.81 8.74 1.06
C ALA A 271 -16.91 9.06 2.57
N THR A 272 -15.77 9.16 3.23
CA THR A 272 -15.67 9.39 4.69
C THR A 272 -15.01 10.73 5.01
N ASP A 273 -15.04 11.13 6.27
CA ASP A 273 -14.28 12.28 6.77
C ASP A 273 -12.85 11.91 7.22
N GLY A 274 -12.40 10.70 6.91
CA GLY A 274 -11.03 10.26 7.14
C GLY A 274 -9.99 10.99 6.31
N GLY A 275 -8.72 10.87 6.72
CA GLY A 275 -7.56 11.39 6.03
C GLY A 275 -6.92 10.37 5.09
N HIS A 276 -5.58 10.42 5.00
CA HIS A 276 -4.81 9.59 4.05
C HIS A 276 -4.72 8.11 4.45
N PHE A 277 -4.55 7.83 5.76
CA PHE A 277 -4.43 6.48 6.28
C PHE A 277 -5.77 6.04 6.88
N LEU A 278 -6.74 5.77 6.00
CA LEU A 278 -8.13 5.43 6.32
C LEU A 278 -8.27 4.30 7.33
N GLN A 279 -7.37 3.33 7.27
CA GLN A 279 -7.36 2.13 8.09
C GLN A 279 -7.23 2.44 9.60
N GLU A 280 -6.67 3.62 9.92
CA GLU A 280 -6.58 4.10 11.32
C GLU A 280 -7.83 4.84 11.79
N GLU A 281 -8.63 5.39 10.88
CA GLU A 281 -9.75 6.27 11.24
C GLU A 281 -11.12 5.64 10.98
N VAL A 282 -11.22 4.83 9.91
CA VAL A 282 -12.48 4.23 9.44
C VAL A 282 -12.29 2.74 9.08
N PRO A 283 -11.71 1.93 9.98
CA PRO A 283 -11.46 0.50 9.72
C PRO A 283 -12.74 -0.29 9.47
N ASP A 284 -13.86 0.12 10.03
CA ASP A 284 -15.15 -0.55 9.89
C ASP A 284 -15.71 -0.39 8.48
N GLU A 285 -15.58 0.80 7.87
CA GLU A 285 -15.98 1.07 6.49
C GLU A 285 -15.08 0.31 5.50
N VAL A 286 -13.78 0.24 5.77
CA VAL A 286 -12.84 -0.54 4.96
C VAL A 286 -13.18 -2.03 5.03
N ALA A 287 -13.40 -2.56 6.23
CA ALA A 287 -13.80 -3.96 6.42
C ALA A 287 -15.15 -4.27 5.76
N SER A 288 -16.13 -3.34 5.85
CA SER A 288 -17.42 -3.46 5.18
C SER A 288 -17.29 -3.52 3.65
N ALA A 289 -16.42 -2.69 3.07
CA ALA A 289 -16.13 -2.73 1.64
C ALA A 289 -15.52 -4.08 1.22
N ILE A 290 -14.59 -4.62 2.02
CA ILE A 290 -14.01 -5.94 1.76
C ILE A 290 -15.09 -7.04 1.83
N ARG A 291 -15.95 -7.04 2.85
CA ARG A 291 -17.08 -8.00 2.94
C ARG A 291 -18.01 -7.88 1.74
N THR A 292 -18.38 -6.68 1.33
CA THR A 292 -19.23 -6.43 0.15
C THR A 292 -18.64 -7.04 -1.12
N VAL A 293 -17.34 -6.83 -1.36
CA VAL A 293 -16.64 -7.39 -2.52
C VAL A 293 -16.52 -8.90 -2.40
N ALA A 294 -16.31 -9.43 -1.20
CA ALA A 294 -16.27 -10.87 -0.93
C ALA A 294 -17.64 -11.55 -1.11
N GLY A 295 -18.73 -10.81 -1.01
CA GLY A 295 -20.09 -11.36 -1.04
C GLY A 295 -20.54 -11.93 0.33
N LEU A 296 -20.01 -11.34 1.42
CA LEU A 296 -20.28 -11.68 2.81
C LEU A 296 -21.25 -10.68 3.46
#